data_4c6161d4f05c1a78d508222fa9e3596a
#
_entry.id   4c6161d4f05c1a78d508222fa9e3596a
#
_cell.length_a   1.000
_cell.length_b   1.000
_cell.length_c   1.000
_cell.angle_alpha   90.00
_cell.angle_beta   90.00
_cell.angle_gamma   90.00
#
_symmetry.space_group_name_H-M   'P 1'
#
loop_
_entity.id
_entity.type
_entity.pdbx_description
1 polymer ?
#
loop_
_entity_poly.entity_id
_entity_poly.type
_entity_poly.pdbx_seq_one_letter_code
_entity_poly.pdbx_strand_id
1 'polypeptide(L)'
;MAVDVRATRLMVFLSEDDRVGHRGLHEALLERAREDGMAGATVWRGIEGFGSSGRLRTARFPDALTGLPLVVEVVDSPERIDGFVSVVKHLAPGSLITLESVRTSRHGPGRSPALDDPGPQGTGRHR
;
A
#
# COMPACT_ATOMS: atom_id res chain seq x y z
N MET A 1 1.66 -6.48 27.03
CA MET A 1 2.79 -5.62 26.86
C MET A 1 2.79 -4.96 25.52
N ALA A 2 3.13 -3.72 25.45
CA ALA A 2 3.16 -3.00 24.17
C ALA A 2 4.45 -3.31 23.42
N VAL A 3 4.34 -3.41 22.12
CA VAL A 3 5.48 -3.56 21.23
C VAL A 3 5.60 -2.27 20.44
N ASP A 4 6.80 -1.68 20.46
CA ASP A 4 7.05 -0.41 19.80
C ASP A 4 8.13 -0.66 18.77
N VAL A 5 7.76 -0.71 17.52
CA VAL A 5 8.64 -1.12 16.44
C VAL A 5 8.67 -0.05 15.37
N ARG A 6 9.88 0.25 14.89
CA ARG A 6 10.03 1.17 13.78
C ARG A 6 9.64 0.48 12.49
N ALA A 7 8.85 1.15 11.70
CA ALA A 7 8.35 0.62 10.44
C ALA A 7 8.39 1.72 9.39
N THR A 8 8.06 1.37 8.17
CA THR A 8 7.94 2.33 7.08
C THR A 8 6.53 2.26 6.52
N ARG A 9 5.95 3.41 6.28
CA ARG A 9 4.67 3.51 5.59
C ARG A 9 4.94 3.89 4.15
N LEU A 10 4.45 3.04 3.26
CA LEU A 10 4.52 3.26 1.82
C LEU A 10 3.15 3.69 1.35
N MET A 11 3.08 4.73 0.57
CA MET A 11 1.85 5.12 -0.10
C MET A 11 2.12 5.20 -1.58
N VAL A 12 1.27 4.57 -2.38
CA VAL A 12 1.36 4.58 -3.83
C VAL A 12 0.12 5.29 -4.34
N PHE A 13 0.33 6.33 -5.12
CA PHE A 13 -0.77 7.17 -5.61
C PHE A 13 -1.13 6.75 -7.02
N LEU A 14 -2.38 6.35 -7.20
CA LEU A 14 -2.86 5.78 -8.45
C LEU A 14 -4.18 6.43 -8.84
N SER A 15 -4.66 6.04 -10.00
CA SER A 15 -6.02 6.32 -10.41
C SER A 15 -6.79 5.00 -10.45
N GLU A 16 -8.07 5.08 -10.19
CA GLU A 16 -8.96 3.94 -10.31
C GLU A 16 -8.91 3.33 -11.71
N ASP A 17 -8.56 4.13 -12.72
CA ASP A 17 -8.49 3.68 -14.10
C ASP A 17 -7.20 2.97 -14.44
N ASP A 18 -6.19 3.05 -13.60
CA ASP A 18 -4.90 2.46 -13.92
C ASP A 18 -5.01 0.94 -13.99
N ARG A 19 -4.38 0.37 -15.00
CA ARG A 19 -4.47 -1.05 -15.28
C ARG A 19 -3.10 -1.68 -15.41
N VAL A 20 -3.04 -2.95 -15.12
CA VAL A 20 -1.94 -3.79 -15.52
C VAL A 20 -2.59 -5.03 -16.17
N GLY A 21 -2.39 -5.16 -17.47
CA GLY A 21 -3.13 -6.16 -18.22
C GLY A 21 -4.61 -5.87 -18.16
N HIS A 22 -5.39 -6.86 -17.77
CA HIS A 22 -6.84 -6.73 -17.67
C HIS A 22 -7.32 -6.37 -16.29
N ARG A 23 -6.41 -6.17 -15.35
CA ARG A 23 -6.77 -5.96 -13.96
C ARG A 23 -6.56 -4.52 -13.57
N GLY A 24 -7.29 -4.07 -12.56
CA GLY A 24 -6.99 -2.79 -11.96
C GLY A 24 -5.62 -2.84 -11.31
N LEU A 25 -4.85 -1.79 -11.47
CA LEU A 25 -3.51 -1.75 -10.92
C LEU A 25 -3.55 -1.86 -9.40
N HIS A 26 -4.51 -1.19 -8.76
CA HIS A 26 -4.61 -1.28 -7.29
C HIS A 26 -4.91 -2.70 -6.84
N GLU A 27 -5.71 -3.44 -7.61
CA GLU A 27 -6.01 -4.82 -7.28
C GLU A 27 -4.77 -5.69 -7.39
N ALA A 28 -3.98 -5.46 -8.43
CA ALA A 28 -2.75 -6.23 -8.62
C ALA A 28 -1.77 -5.96 -7.49
N LEU A 29 -1.65 -4.70 -7.08
CA LEU A 29 -0.76 -4.35 -5.98
C LEU A 29 -1.22 -4.94 -4.65
N LEU A 30 -2.52 -4.87 -4.39
CA LEU A 30 -3.06 -5.41 -3.15
C LEU A 30 -2.85 -6.92 -3.08
N GLU A 31 -3.12 -7.60 -4.18
CA GLU A 31 -2.93 -9.03 -4.21
C GLU A 31 -1.46 -9.42 -4.04
N ARG A 32 -0.56 -8.67 -4.67
CA ARG A 32 0.85 -8.95 -4.54
C ARG A 32 1.33 -8.71 -3.10
N ALA A 33 0.84 -7.65 -2.46
CA ALA A 33 1.18 -7.41 -1.07
C ALA A 33 0.73 -8.58 -0.18
N ARG A 34 -0.44 -9.11 -0.47
CA ARG A 34 -0.97 -10.23 0.29
C ARG A 34 -0.14 -11.50 0.03
N GLU A 35 0.19 -11.76 -1.22
CA GLU A 35 1.01 -12.93 -1.57
C GLU A 35 2.38 -12.86 -0.95
N ASP A 36 2.96 -11.66 -0.90
CA ASP A 36 4.29 -11.48 -0.32
C ASP A 36 4.26 -11.48 1.21
N GLY A 37 3.09 -11.64 1.80
CA GLY A 37 2.98 -11.72 3.25
C GLY A 37 3.25 -10.41 3.96
N MET A 38 2.95 -9.28 3.31
CA MET A 38 3.10 -8.00 3.97
C MET A 38 2.17 -7.91 5.18
N ALA A 39 2.58 -7.11 6.16
CA ALA A 39 1.85 -6.99 7.41
C ALA A 39 0.42 -6.50 7.24
N GLY A 40 0.20 -5.68 6.25
CA GLY A 40 -1.14 -5.19 5.95
C GLY A 40 -1.09 -4.22 4.79
N ALA A 41 -2.22 -4.04 4.14
CA ALA A 41 -2.34 -3.09 3.05
C ALA A 41 -3.77 -2.60 2.99
N THR A 42 -3.94 -1.35 2.63
CA THR A 42 -5.25 -0.71 2.55
C THR A 42 -5.31 0.09 1.27
N VAL A 43 -6.45 0.05 0.62
CA VAL A 43 -6.70 0.93 -0.53
C VAL A 43 -7.67 2.01 -0.08
N TRP A 44 -7.23 3.26 -0.20
CA TRP A 44 -8.06 4.41 0.11
C TRP A 44 -8.57 4.99 -1.20
N ARG A 45 -9.83 5.33 -1.25
CA ARG A 45 -10.41 5.94 -2.42
C ARG A 45 -10.66 7.40 -2.13
N GLY A 46 -10.04 8.27 -2.90
CA GLY A 46 -10.27 9.70 -2.74
C GLY A 46 -11.61 10.09 -3.32
N ILE A 47 -12.26 11.04 -2.69
CA ILE A 47 -13.54 11.51 -3.19
C ILE A 47 -13.36 12.59 -4.24
N GLU A 48 -12.15 13.15 -4.33
CA GLU A 48 -11.89 14.24 -5.25
C GLU A 48 -10.38 14.47 -5.30
N GLY A 49 -9.86 14.77 -6.47
CA GLY A 49 -8.46 15.10 -6.59
C GLY A 49 -7.98 15.10 -8.02
N PHE A 50 -6.69 15.35 -8.21
CA PHE A 50 -6.08 15.26 -9.51
C PHE A 50 -4.63 14.82 -9.37
N GLY A 51 -4.10 14.24 -10.41
CA GLY A 51 -2.71 13.80 -10.44
C GLY A 51 -1.95 14.45 -11.56
N SER A 52 -0.99 13.73 -12.14
CA SER A 52 -0.07 14.29 -13.13
C SER A 52 -0.79 14.82 -14.38
N SER A 53 -1.95 14.28 -14.71
CA SER A 53 -2.68 14.79 -15.88
C SER A 53 -3.34 16.15 -15.61
N GLY A 54 -3.46 16.54 -14.35
CA GLY A 54 -4.13 17.78 -14.00
C GLY A 54 -5.64 17.72 -14.10
N ARG A 55 -6.18 16.57 -14.45
CA ARG A 55 -7.59 16.43 -14.68
C ARG A 55 -8.30 16.17 -13.37
N LEU A 56 -9.27 17.01 -13.03
CA LEU A 56 -10.01 16.86 -11.78
C LEU A 56 -10.97 15.69 -11.87
N ARG A 57 -10.94 14.85 -10.84
CA ARG A 57 -11.87 13.73 -10.70
C ARG A 57 -12.64 13.94 -9.42
N THR A 58 -13.95 13.69 -9.45
CA THR A 58 -14.78 13.98 -8.29
C THR A 58 -15.92 12.98 -8.21
N ALA A 59 -16.24 12.58 -7.00
CA ALA A 59 -17.38 11.71 -6.73
C ALA A 59 -18.70 12.49 -6.62
N ARG A 60 -18.64 13.82 -6.70
CA ARG A 60 -19.84 14.63 -6.56
C ARG A 60 -20.82 14.45 -7.71
N PHE A 61 -20.31 14.09 -8.88
CA PHE A 61 -21.16 13.89 -10.04
C PHE A 61 -21.13 12.42 -10.42
N PRO A 62 -22.25 11.71 -10.35
CA PRO A 62 -22.27 10.28 -10.64
C PRO A 62 -21.66 9.90 -11.97
N ASP A 63 -21.83 10.74 -12.99
CA ASP A 63 -21.30 10.43 -14.31
C ASP A 63 -19.77 10.53 -14.34
N ALA A 64 -19.16 11.13 -13.36
CA ALA A 64 -17.73 11.31 -13.31
C ALA A 64 -17.06 10.43 -12.25
N LEU A 65 -17.72 9.35 -11.87
CA LEU A 65 -17.19 8.49 -10.80
C LEU A 65 -16.01 7.65 -11.22
N THR A 66 -15.70 7.58 -12.51
CA THR A 66 -14.56 6.78 -12.95
C THR A 66 -13.28 7.57 -12.75
N GLY A 67 -12.22 6.85 -12.45
CA GLY A 67 -10.90 7.46 -12.37
C GLY A 67 -10.67 8.26 -11.11
N LEU A 68 -11.37 7.95 -10.04
CA LEU A 68 -11.09 8.62 -8.77
C LEU A 68 -9.69 8.28 -8.29
N PRO A 69 -9.06 9.20 -7.55
CA PRO A 69 -7.73 8.92 -7.03
C PRO A 69 -7.76 7.82 -6.00
N LEU A 70 -6.74 6.97 -6.04
CA LEU A 70 -6.59 5.88 -5.09
C LEU A 70 -5.22 5.97 -4.44
N VAL A 71 -5.14 5.52 -3.20
CA VAL A 71 -3.87 5.37 -2.50
C VAL A 71 -3.81 3.95 -1.98
N VAL A 72 -2.72 3.26 -2.31
CA VAL A 72 -2.46 1.95 -1.71
C VAL A 72 -1.44 2.19 -0.60
N GLU A 73 -1.81 1.86 0.61
CA GLU A 73 -0.98 2.09 1.78
C GLU A 73 -0.53 0.76 2.35
N VAL A 74 0.77 0.63 2.59
CA VAL A 74 1.35 -0.58 3.19
C VAL A 74 2.28 -0.14 4.31
N VAL A 75 2.14 -0.75 5.48
CA VAL A 75 3.04 -0.50 6.60
C VAL A 75 3.71 -1.83 6.95
N ASP A 76 5.03 -1.82 6.98
CA ASP A 76 5.78 -3.02 7.30
C ASP A 76 7.18 -2.60 7.73
N SER A 77 8.04 -3.56 8.01
CA SER A 77 9.42 -3.26 8.35
C SER A 77 10.10 -2.53 7.19
N PRO A 78 11.12 -1.73 7.47
CA PRO A 78 11.81 -1.01 6.39
C PRO A 78 12.34 -1.93 5.31
N GLU A 79 12.88 -3.08 5.68
CA GLU A 79 13.44 -4.01 4.71
C GLU A 79 12.38 -4.59 3.79
N ARG A 80 11.22 -4.94 4.36
CA ARG A 80 10.16 -5.52 3.55
C ARG A 80 9.53 -4.47 2.64
N ILE A 81 9.44 -3.25 3.13
CA ILE A 81 8.94 -2.15 2.29
C ILE A 81 9.91 -1.89 1.13
N ASP A 82 11.22 -1.93 1.38
CA ASP A 82 12.17 -1.73 0.29
C ASP A 82 11.99 -2.77 -0.81
N GLY A 83 11.78 -4.02 -0.42
CA GLY A 83 11.51 -5.07 -1.40
C GLY A 83 10.23 -4.82 -2.17
N PHE A 84 9.19 -4.39 -1.47
CA PHE A 84 7.91 -4.14 -2.12
C PHE A 84 7.94 -2.91 -3.03
N VAL A 85 8.76 -1.92 -2.71
CA VAL A 85 8.94 -0.76 -3.59
C VAL A 85 9.42 -1.20 -4.96
N SER A 86 10.32 -2.20 -5.01
CA SER A 86 10.77 -2.73 -6.29
C SER A 86 9.63 -3.34 -7.08
N VAL A 87 8.73 -4.03 -6.40
CA VAL A 87 7.53 -4.60 -7.03
C VAL A 87 6.66 -3.47 -7.60
N VAL A 88 6.46 -2.42 -6.80
CA VAL A 88 5.63 -1.29 -7.24
C VAL A 88 6.24 -0.64 -8.48
N LYS A 89 7.55 -0.43 -8.48
CA LYS A 89 8.20 0.19 -9.63
C LYS A 89 8.05 -0.64 -10.89
N HIS A 90 8.00 -1.95 -10.73
CA HIS A 90 7.82 -2.84 -11.86
C HIS A 90 6.37 -2.84 -12.36
N LEU A 91 5.40 -2.91 -11.45
CA LEU A 91 4.00 -2.98 -11.84
C LEU A 91 3.40 -1.63 -12.19
N ALA A 92 3.88 -0.58 -11.55
CA ALA A 92 3.32 0.76 -11.69
C ALA A 92 4.40 1.79 -11.97
N PRO A 93 5.11 1.63 -13.09
CA PRO A 93 6.19 2.58 -13.41
C PRO A 93 5.61 3.99 -13.54
N GLY A 94 6.31 4.94 -12.96
CA GLY A 94 5.88 6.33 -13.03
C GLY A 94 4.91 6.76 -11.94
N SER A 95 4.44 5.85 -11.12
CA SER A 95 3.55 6.23 -10.03
C SER A 95 4.31 6.98 -8.95
N LEU A 96 3.66 7.95 -8.34
CA LEU A 96 4.23 8.65 -7.21
C LEU A 96 4.18 7.72 -5.99
N ILE A 97 5.31 7.61 -5.33
CA ILE A 97 5.43 6.81 -4.12
C ILE A 97 5.93 7.74 -3.01
N THR A 98 5.35 7.64 -1.84
CA THR A 98 5.89 8.32 -0.66
C THR A 98 6.27 7.28 0.37
N LEU A 99 7.34 7.56 1.10
CA LEU A 99 7.85 6.68 2.14
C LEU A 99 8.02 7.50 3.41
N GLU A 100 7.57 6.95 4.51
CA GLU A 100 7.61 7.65 5.77
C GLU A 100 8.01 6.71 6.87
N SER A 101 8.94 7.12 7.69
CA SER A 101 9.32 6.33 8.85
C SER A 101 8.25 6.53 9.92
N VAL A 102 7.71 5.44 10.42
CA VAL A 102 6.66 5.49 11.43
C VAL A 102 7.03 4.56 12.57
N ARG A 103 6.42 4.81 13.70
CA ARG A 103 6.59 3.96 14.87
C ARG A 103 5.28 3.26 15.08
N THR A 104 5.32 1.94 15.16
CA THR A 104 4.11 1.16 15.39
C THR A 104 4.10 0.67 16.82
N SER A 105 2.94 0.58 17.38
CA SER A 105 2.76 0.10 18.75
C SER A 105 1.56 -0.83 18.75
N ARG A 106 1.72 -1.97 19.40
CA ARG A 106 0.64 -2.94 19.46
C ARG A 106 0.53 -3.43 20.89
N HIS A 107 -0.67 -3.48 21.39
CA HIS A 107 -0.93 -3.91 22.74
C HIS A 107 -1.69 -5.21 22.68
N GLY A 108 -1.17 -6.22 23.38
CA GLY A 108 -1.79 -7.54 23.39
C GLY A 108 -1.31 -8.38 22.23
N PRO A 109 -1.99 -9.48 21.93
CA PRO A 109 -1.54 -10.40 20.88
C PRO A 109 -1.61 -9.71 19.53
N GLY A 110 -0.52 -9.74 18.81
CA GLY A 110 -0.46 -9.16 17.49
C GLY A 110 -0.62 -10.20 16.42
N ARG A 111 -0.69 -9.74 15.18
CA ARG A 111 -0.85 -10.61 14.10
C ARG A 111 0.21 -10.56 13.09
N SER A 112 0.98 -9.52 13.03
CA SER A 112 1.93 -9.34 11.97
C SER A 112 3.29 -9.83 12.41
N PRO A 113 3.75 -10.98 11.95
CA PRO A 113 5.07 -11.45 12.34
C PRO A 113 6.17 -10.48 11.96
N ALA A 114 6.01 -9.77 10.86
CA ALA A 114 7.03 -8.88 10.40
C ALA A 114 7.21 -7.68 11.33
N LEU A 115 6.16 -7.24 12.00
CA LEU A 115 6.25 -6.10 12.90
C LEU A 115 6.42 -6.50 14.35
N ASP A 116 5.84 -7.64 14.73
CA ASP A 116 5.89 -8.05 16.13
C ASP A 116 7.15 -8.82 16.47
N ASP A 117 7.83 -9.37 15.50
CA ASP A 117 9.03 -10.17 15.70
C ASP A 117 10.05 -9.74 14.69
N PRO A 118 10.85 -8.73 15.02
CA PRO A 118 11.82 -8.23 14.07
C PRO A 118 12.96 -9.18 13.79
N GLY A 119 12.95 -10.33 14.33
CA GLY A 119 13.98 -11.30 14.01
C GLY A 119 13.93 -11.68 12.56
N PRO A 120 14.95 -12.36 12.11
CA PRO A 120 15.05 -12.66 10.71
C PRO A 120 14.22 -13.80 10.32
N GLN A 121 13.21 -14.12 10.73
CA GLN A 121 12.54 -15.18 10.41
C GLN A 121 11.81 -15.20 9.30
N GLY A 122 11.32 -14.44 8.93
CA GLY A 122 10.71 -14.46 7.77
C GLY A 122 9.87 -15.50 7.39
N THR A 123 9.58 -16.38 7.90
CA THR A 123 8.85 -17.35 7.33
C THR A 123 7.51 -16.99 7.22
N GLY A 124 7.17 -16.14 7.26
CA GLY A 124 6.01 -15.73 7.05
C GLY A 124 4.80 -16.42 7.03
N ARG A 125 4.22 -16.76 7.32
CA ARG A 125 3.20 -17.29 7.25
C ARG A 125 2.15 -16.55 7.47
N HIS A 126 1.40 -16.17 7.49
CA HIS A 126 0.56 -15.49 7.67
C HIS A 126 -0.57 -15.56 7.78
N ARG A 127 -1.08 -15.42 7.88
CA ARG A 127 -2.16 -15.48 8.17
C ARG A 127 -3.04 -15.59 7.48
#